data_416dc7d13bdf76cbd5527f72509ccee7
#
_entry.id   416dc7d13bdf76cbd5527f72509ccee7
#
_cell.length_a   1.000
_cell.length_b   1.000
_cell.length_c   1.000
_cell.angle_alpha   90.00
_cell.angle_beta   90.00
_cell.angle_gamma   90.00
#
_symmetry.space_group_name_H-M   'P 1'
#
loop_
_entity.id
_entity.type
_entity.pdbx_description
1 polymer ?
#
loop_
_entity_poly.entity_id
_entity_poly.type
_entity_poly.pdbx_seq_one_letter_code
_entity_poly.pdbx_strand_id
1 'polypeptide(L)'
;MQVFKAFMKIVKSNWVGIVLYFGICVLMTVMVASQYGGKESQGKFVSTNTSIIVNDNDNTELSKAVVKYLKSTQKVSVGKYSEDNVKDMIYSGYYTAYIDIPKGFMDKHLSEDALEISTVFDTSQAAGNFVSLQLSSFVDGVLRFENAGFSMDEAIKKTEEAVDTEDFIELEAVKNNNSNTNSKTYSLFLFLPYAIMSIILWCLLPAVLRFNVKDVKDRTDVSPLSSTRKRLSLFGSSAFVSLLVYIGIVIFTGVFLKGDILTEKWNLSILNLLIFTLVTGGMLILITSFPTTGVLKGKDIIVNIVSLGFSFLGGIFVPLEVLGDGVKSVGRFLPTYWYAISLEKIESGVSLNGLLGSFGMEALFGVFCLAAGLAVSRLSVNVKDR
;
A
#
# COMPACT_ATOMS: atom_id res chain seq x y z
N MET A 1 -35.66 9.79 18.02
CA MET A 1 -34.91 11.04 18.24
C MET A 1 -34.11 11.10 19.55
N GLN A 2 -34.59 10.58 20.69
CA GLN A 2 -33.85 10.64 21.97
C GLN A 2 -32.55 9.83 21.96
N VAL A 3 -32.57 8.58 21.42
CA VAL A 3 -31.38 7.71 21.31
C VAL A 3 -30.31 8.37 20.43
N PHE A 4 -30.69 8.93 19.30
CA PHE A 4 -29.79 9.67 18.42
C PHE A 4 -29.11 10.85 19.14
N LYS A 5 -29.91 11.69 19.85
CA LYS A 5 -29.38 12.83 20.61
C LYS A 5 -28.41 12.36 21.72
N ALA A 6 -28.75 11.30 22.43
CA ALA A 6 -27.90 10.72 23.48
C ALA A 6 -26.59 10.18 22.88
N PHE A 7 -26.66 9.46 21.77
CA PHE A 7 -25.49 8.98 21.05
C PHE A 7 -24.56 10.12 20.60
N MET A 8 -25.12 11.14 19.95
CA MET A 8 -24.37 12.31 19.51
C MET A 8 -23.72 13.06 20.68
N LYS A 9 -24.37 13.08 21.85
CA LYS A 9 -23.79 13.68 23.07
C LYS A 9 -22.57 12.90 23.56
N ILE A 10 -22.61 11.55 23.49
CA ILE A 10 -21.46 10.69 23.84
C ILE A 10 -20.32 10.88 22.86
N VAL A 11 -20.63 10.88 21.56
CA VAL A 11 -19.62 11.12 20.51
C VAL A 11 -19.00 12.51 20.67
N LYS A 12 -19.82 13.54 20.90
CA LYS A 12 -19.35 14.92 21.16
C LYS A 12 -18.48 15.01 22.42
N SER A 13 -18.77 14.24 23.45
CA SER A 13 -17.91 14.19 24.67
C SER A 13 -16.50 13.66 24.38
N ASN A 14 -16.35 12.84 23.34
CA ASN A 14 -15.07 12.25 22.94
C ASN A 14 -14.45 12.93 21.69
N TRP A 15 -14.93 14.13 21.33
CA TRP A 15 -14.53 14.81 20.09
C TRP A 15 -13.01 15.04 19.97
N VAL A 16 -12.35 15.32 21.09
CA VAL A 16 -10.89 15.53 21.12
C VAL A 16 -10.16 14.28 20.64
N GLY A 17 -10.58 13.09 21.13
CA GLY A 17 -10.03 11.82 20.68
C GLY A 17 -10.29 11.59 19.18
N ILE A 18 -11.49 11.93 18.69
CA ILE A 18 -11.83 11.80 17.27
C ILE A 18 -10.92 12.66 16.40
N VAL A 19 -10.78 13.95 16.75
CA VAL A 19 -9.93 14.89 16.00
C VAL A 19 -8.46 14.48 16.06
N LEU A 20 -7.98 14.02 17.22
CA LEU A 20 -6.61 13.58 17.39
C LEU A 20 -6.30 12.34 16.53
N TYR A 21 -7.15 11.30 16.59
CA TYR A 21 -6.98 10.11 15.75
C TYR A 21 -7.13 10.41 14.27
N PHE A 22 -8.09 11.25 13.90
CA PHE A 22 -8.22 11.71 12.52
C PHE A 22 -6.96 12.44 12.06
N GLY A 23 -6.42 13.35 12.88
CA GLY A 23 -5.19 14.08 12.57
C GLY A 23 -3.97 13.16 12.43
N ILE A 24 -3.80 12.19 13.34
CA ILE A 24 -2.72 11.19 13.25
C ILE A 24 -2.85 10.35 11.98
N CYS A 25 -4.06 9.84 11.70
CA CYS A 25 -4.28 9.02 10.51
C CYS A 25 -4.04 9.79 9.22
N VAL A 26 -4.49 11.05 9.15
CA VAL A 26 -4.22 11.94 8.02
C VAL A 26 -2.71 12.17 7.86
N LEU A 27 -2.01 12.49 8.95
CA LEU A 27 -0.58 12.74 8.92
C LEU A 27 0.19 11.50 8.46
N MET A 28 -0.13 10.33 9.00
CA MET A 28 0.47 9.06 8.57
C MET A 28 0.18 8.76 7.11
N THR A 29 -1.06 8.94 6.66
CA THR A 29 -1.44 8.71 5.26
C THR A 29 -0.68 9.64 4.32
N VAL A 30 -0.52 10.93 4.68
CA VAL A 30 0.27 11.90 3.89
C VAL A 30 1.75 11.52 3.89
N MET A 31 2.31 11.13 5.04
CA MET A 31 3.71 10.75 5.15
C MET A 31 4.00 9.54 4.24
N VAL A 32 3.17 8.52 4.29
CA VAL A 32 3.33 7.33 3.44
C VAL A 32 3.09 7.69 1.97
N ALA A 33 2.02 8.40 1.64
CA ALA A 33 1.75 8.82 0.26
C ALA A 33 2.86 9.72 -0.33
N SER A 34 3.54 10.52 0.50
CA SER A 34 4.67 11.33 0.04
C SER A 34 5.93 10.51 -0.26
N GLN A 35 6.08 9.35 0.37
CA GLN A 35 7.19 8.43 0.08
C GLN A 35 6.94 7.62 -1.20
N TYR A 36 5.70 7.18 -1.43
CA TYR A 36 5.30 6.38 -2.60
C TYR A 36 4.90 7.25 -3.79
N GLY A 37 4.38 8.44 -3.56
CA GLY A 37 4.11 9.43 -4.59
C GLY A 37 5.40 10.10 -5.05
N GLY A 38 6.31 9.33 -5.64
CA GLY A 38 7.51 9.88 -6.28
C GLY A 38 7.11 11.04 -7.20
N LYS A 39 7.92 12.11 -7.20
CA LYS A 39 7.78 13.24 -8.12
C LYS A 39 7.32 12.67 -9.47
N GLU A 40 6.21 13.15 -10.01
CA GLU A 40 6.00 13.10 -11.45
C GLU A 40 7.27 13.67 -12.10
N SER A 41 8.24 12.83 -12.35
CA SER A 41 9.23 13.12 -13.37
C SER A 41 8.41 13.08 -14.66
N GLN A 42 7.97 14.26 -15.09
CA GLN A 42 7.41 14.48 -16.42
C GLN A 42 8.34 13.82 -17.43
N GLY A 43 8.14 12.53 -17.76
CA GLY A 43 8.89 11.82 -18.77
C GLY A 43 10.43 11.83 -18.68
N LYS A 44 11.02 12.56 -17.72
CA LYS A 44 12.46 12.58 -17.48
C LYS A 44 12.81 11.59 -16.39
N PHE A 45 13.41 10.50 -16.78
CA PHE A 45 14.05 9.57 -15.87
C PHE A 45 15.16 10.32 -15.12
N VAL A 46 14.95 10.60 -13.83
CA VAL A 46 16.02 11.13 -12.97
C VAL A 46 16.77 9.92 -12.43
N SER A 47 17.99 9.70 -12.91
CA SER A 47 18.92 8.72 -12.39
C SER A 47 19.05 8.90 -10.87
N THR A 48 18.58 7.94 -10.10
CA THR A 48 18.73 7.97 -8.64
C THR A 48 20.12 7.44 -8.34
N ASN A 49 21.02 8.29 -7.87
CA ASN A 49 22.35 7.88 -7.44
C ASN A 49 22.24 6.96 -6.21
N THR A 50 22.32 5.66 -6.44
CA THR A 50 22.26 4.65 -5.39
C THR A 50 23.67 4.22 -4.97
N SER A 51 23.79 3.72 -3.74
CA SER A 51 25.05 3.16 -3.24
C SER A 51 25.18 1.71 -3.70
N ILE A 52 26.25 1.41 -4.44
CA ILE A 52 26.54 0.06 -4.94
C ILE A 52 27.99 -0.35 -4.58
N ILE A 53 28.21 -1.64 -4.47
CA ILE A 53 29.54 -2.22 -4.29
C ILE A 53 29.95 -2.91 -5.58
N VAL A 54 31.19 -2.66 -6.04
CA VAL A 54 31.76 -3.34 -7.21
C VAL A 54 33.05 -4.02 -6.78
N ASN A 55 33.14 -5.33 -7.08
CA ASN A 55 34.35 -6.12 -6.96
C ASN A 55 34.87 -6.44 -8.37
N ASP A 56 35.99 -5.84 -8.74
CA ASP A 56 36.62 -6.07 -10.04
C ASP A 56 37.77 -7.07 -9.84
N ASN A 57 37.57 -8.32 -10.26
CA ASN A 57 38.61 -9.37 -10.22
C ASN A 57 39.34 -9.50 -11.56
N ASP A 58 38.87 -8.82 -12.64
CA ASP A 58 39.45 -8.91 -13.97
C ASP A 58 40.58 -7.89 -14.21
N ASN A 59 40.34 -6.67 -13.75
CA ASN A 59 41.31 -5.57 -13.81
C ASN A 59 41.81 -5.19 -15.24
N THR A 60 40.98 -5.51 -16.25
CA THR A 60 41.21 -5.25 -17.66
C THR A 60 40.73 -3.87 -18.11
N GLU A 61 40.89 -3.50 -19.38
CA GLU A 61 40.38 -2.24 -19.94
C GLU A 61 38.85 -2.19 -19.90
N LEU A 62 38.19 -3.28 -20.27
CA LEU A 62 36.74 -3.39 -20.27
C LEU A 62 36.17 -3.32 -18.83
N SER A 63 36.74 -4.04 -17.86
CA SER A 63 36.27 -4.01 -16.48
C SER A 63 36.45 -2.61 -15.86
N LYS A 64 37.59 -1.95 -16.13
CA LYS A 64 37.80 -0.58 -15.66
C LYS A 64 36.85 0.43 -16.30
N ALA A 65 36.52 0.27 -17.58
CA ALA A 65 35.50 1.09 -18.25
C ALA A 65 34.11 0.91 -17.61
N VAL A 66 33.72 -0.31 -17.31
CA VAL A 66 32.48 -0.63 -16.58
C VAL A 66 32.47 0.06 -15.21
N VAL A 67 33.54 -0.09 -14.42
CA VAL A 67 33.65 0.58 -13.10
C VAL A 67 33.63 2.10 -13.22
N LYS A 68 34.28 2.66 -14.24
CA LYS A 68 34.28 4.12 -14.52
C LYS A 68 32.86 4.60 -14.84
N TYR A 69 32.17 3.90 -15.70
CA TYR A 69 30.80 4.21 -16.08
C TYR A 69 29.84 4.14 -14.86
N LEU A 70 29.95 3.09 -14.05
CA LEU A 70 29.15 2.99 -12.83
C LEU A 70 29.47 4.12 -11.83
N LYS A 71 30.71 4.56 -11.72
CA LYS A 71 31.12 5.71 -10.88
C LYS A 71 30.56 7.04 -11.36
N SER A 72 30.31 7.21 -12.66
CA SER A 72 29.71 8.44 -13.20
C SER A 72 28.20 8.52 -12.91
N THR A 73 27.53 7.36 -12.76
CA THR A 73 26.08 7.27 -12.61
C THR A 73 25.63 6.91 -11.20
N GLN A 74 26.49 6.26 -10.40
CA GLN A 74 26.16 5.72 -9.08
C GLN A 74 27.24 6.05 -8.03
N LYS A 75 26.90 5.90 -6.74
CA LYS A 75 27.87 5.97 -5.64
C LYS A 75 28.54 4.61 -5.47
N VAL A 76 29.71 4.43 -6.10
CA VAL A 76 30.42 3.16 -6.12
C VAL A 76 31.42 3.05 -4.99
N SER A 77 31.32 1.98 -4.19
CA SER A 77 32.34 1.50 -3.26
C SER A 77 33.03 0.29 -3.87
N VAL A 78 34.35 0.36 -4.07
CA VAL A 78 35.12 -0.75 -4.60
C VAL A 78 35.67 -1.60 -3.43
N GLY A 79 35.37 -2.89 -3.44
CA GLY A 79 35.84 -3.78 -2.37
C GLY A 79 35.37 -5.21 -2.56
N LYS A 80 36.12 -6.15 -1.97
CA LYS A 80 35.79 -7.56 -1.93
C LYS A 80 35.17 -7.90 -0.58
N TYR A 81 33.95 -8.46 -0.62
CA TYR A 81 33.23 -8.87 0.57
C TYR A 81 32.84 -10.34 0.46
N SER A 82 32.67 -11.02 1.59
CA SER A 82 32.13 -12.37 1.60
C SER A 82 30.65 -12.36 1.24
N GLU A 83 30.15 -13.44 0.66
CA GLU A 83 28.75 -13.55 0.18
C GLU A 83 27.74 -13.26 1.29
N ASP A 84 28.00 -13.71 2.51
CA ASP A 84 27.13 -13.46 3.67
C ASP A 84 27.10 -11.98 4.04
N ASN A 85 28.26 -11.30 4.06
CA ASN A 85 28.33 -9.87 4.33
C ASN A 85 27.63 -9.03 3.25
N VAL A 86 27.70 -9.45 1.99
CA VAL A 86 26.99 -8.80 0.86
C VAL A 86 25.48 -8.87 1.08
N LYS A 87 24.97 -10.06 1.42
CA LYS A 87 23.54 -10.25 1.69
C LYS A 87 23.07 -9.38 2.84
N ASP A 88 23.82 -9.33 3.93
CA ASP A 88 23.51 -8.51 5.10
C ASP A 88 23.53 -6.99 4.77
N MET A 89 24.49 -6.54 3.98
CA MET A 89 24.61 -5.14 3.57
C MET A 89 23.46 -4.71 2.64
N ILE A 90 23.03 -5.57 1.72
CA ILE A 90 21.89 -5.32 0.84
C ILE A 90 20.59 -5.39 1.65
N TYR A 91 20.43 -6.39 2.50
CA TYR A 91 19.24 -6.55 3.32
C TYR A 91 19.04 -5.43 4.34
N SER A 92 20.13 -4.87 4.86
CA SER A 92 20.09 -3.70 5.76
C SER A 92 19.83 -2.37 5.04
N GLY A 93 19.79 -2.35 3.70
CA GLY A 93 19.53 -1.17 2.90
C GLY A 93 20.71 -0.18 2.79
N TYR A 94 21.90 -0.54 3.26
CA TYR A 94 23.10 0.30 3.10
C TYR A 94 23.57 0.36 1.66
N TYR A 95 23.41 -0.73 0.91
CA TYR A 95 23.74 -0.83 -0.50
C TYR A 95 22.57 -1.44 -1.28
N THR A 96 22.41 -0.99 -2.51
CA THR A 96 21.32 -1.45 -3.39
C THR A 96 21.71 -2.66 -4.22
N ALA A 97 22.98 -2.76 -4.60
CA ALA A 97 23.48 -3.86 -5.42
C ALA A 97 24.95 -4.15 -5.12
N TYR A 98 25.34 -5.41 -5.33
CA TYR A 98 26.73 -5.88 -5.38
C TYR A 98 26.98 -6.45 -6.78
N ILE A 99 28.06 -6.02 -7.40
CA ILE A 99 28.47 -6.40 -8.76
C ILE A 99 29.83 -7.07 -8.65
N ASP A 100 29.93 -8.31 -9.08
CA ASP A 100 31.17 -9.07 -9.12
C ASP A 100 31.59 -9.33 -10.58
N ILE A 101 32.67 -8.70 -11.01
CA ILE A 101 33.26 -8.88 -12.34
C ILE A 101 34.29 -10.02 -12.25
N PRO A 102 34.03 -11.17 -12.87
CA PRO A 102 34.89 -12.34 -12.73
C PRO A 102 36.20 -12.16 -13.52
N LYS A 103 37.25 -12.86 -13.09
CA LYS A 103 38.53 -12.89 -13.79
C LYS A 103 38.39 -13.56 -15.16
N GLY A 104 38.95 -12.94 -16.20
CA GLY A 104 38.85 -13.40 -17.59
C GLY A 104 37.57 -12.91 -18.29
N PHE A 105 36.90 -11.93 -17.71
CA PHE A 105 35.69 -11.33 -18.29
C PHE A 105 35.95 -10.76 -19.68
N MET A 106 37.05 -10.00 -19.87
CA MET A 106 37.42 -9.42 -21.17
C MET A 106 37.76 -10.48 -22.22
N ASP A 107 38.42 -11.59 -21.82
CA ASP A 107 38.85 -12.61 -22.76
C ASP A 107 37.72 -13.49 -23.31
N LYS A 108 36.62 -13.60 -22.55
CA LYS A 108 35.53 -14.52 -22.86
C LYS A 108 34.21 -13.82 -23.22
N HIS A 109 34.16 -12.51 -23.22
CA HIS A 109 32.89 -11.75 -23.42
C HIS A 109 32.25 -11.97 -24.81
N LEU A 110 33.04 -12.37 -25.84
CA LEU A 110 32.55 -12.69 -27.18
C LEU A 110 32.41 -14.20 -27.46
N SER A 111 32.72 -15.08 -26.50
CA SER A 111 32.66 -16.53 -26.69
C SER A 111 31.30 -17.10 -26.34
N GLU A 112 30.96 -18.32 -26.85
CA GLU A 112 29.76 -19.06 -26.44
C GLU A 112 29.74 -19.35 -24.91
N ASP A 113 30.91 -19.40 -24.28
CA ASP A 113 31.10 -19.53 -22.83
C ASP A 113 31.33 -18.15 -22.15
N ALA A 114 30.64 -17.11 -22.60
CA ALA A 114 30.76 -15.77 -22.03
C ALA A 114 30.57 -15.78 -20.50
N LEU A 115 31.51 -15.15 -19.79
CA LEU A 115 31.40 -15.00 -18.35
C LEU A 115 30.44 -13.86 -18.04
N GLU A 116 29.33 -14.20 -17.38
CA GLU A 116 28.36 -13.19 -16.92
C GLU A 116 28.88 -12.46 -15.67
N ILE A 117 28.62 -11.17 -15.62
CA ILE A 117 28.82 -10.38 -14.41
C ILE A 117 27.78 -10.79 -13.40
N SER A 118 28.23 -11.32 -12.25
CA SER A 118 27.33 -11.68 -11.19
C SER A 118 26.80 -10.44 -10.46
N THR A 119 25.51 -10.27 -10.44
CA THR A 119 24.86 -9.16 -9.72
C THR A 119 23.96 -9.72 -8.63
N VAL A 120 24.17 -9.26 -7.39
CA VAL A 120 23.28 -9.53 -6.26
C VAL A 120 22.61 -8.23 -5.88
N PHE A 121 21.29 -8.20 -5.95
CA PHE A 121 20.50 -7.01 -5.59
C PHE A 121 19.18 -7.41 -4.95
N ASP A 122 18.57 -6.49 -4.23
CA ASP A 122 17.22 -6.69 -3.71
C ASP A 122 16.20 -6.52 -4.85
N THR A 123 15.62 -7.63 -5.29
CA THR A 123 14.63 -7.67 -6.39
C THR A 123 13.33 -6.92 -6.04
N SER A 124 13.10 -6.61 -4.77
CA SER A 124 11.95 -5.81 -4.32
C SER A 124 12.15 -4.31 -4.57
N GLN A 125 13.40 -3.88 -4.85
CA GLN A 125 13.74 -2.48 -5.11
C GLN A 125 13.95 -2.22 -6.60
N ALA A 126 13.19 -1.29 -7.16
CA ALA A 126 13.33 -0.84 -8.56
C ALA A 126 14.76 -0.36 -8.89
N ALA A 127 15.47 0.19 -7.89
CA ALA A 127 16.83 0.69 -8.03
C ALA A 127 17.87 -0.41 -8.37
N GLY A 128 17.73 -1.63 -7.81
CA GLY A 128 18.60 -2.76 -8.13
C GLY A 128 18.44 -3.22 -9.57
N ASN A 129 17.21 -3.35 -10.03
CA ASN A 129 16.89 -3.70 -11.41
C ASN A 129 17.43 -2.65 -12.39
N PHE A 130 17.39 -1.37 -12.01
CA PHE A 130 17.91 -0.28 -12.83
C PHE A 130 19.44 -0.35 -13.00
N VAL A 131 20.17 -0.59 -11.92
CA VAL A 131 21.65 -0.78 -11.98
C VAL A 131 22.01 -1.96 -12.88
N SER A 132 21.28 -3.07 -12.79
CA SER A 132 21.49 -4.24 -13.66
C SER A 132 21.24 -3.89 -15.13
N LEU A 133 20.17 -3.14 -15.42
CA LEU A 133 19.87 -2.71 -16.79
C LEU A 133 20.92 -1.75 -17.34
N GLN A 134 21.40 -0.80 -16.54
CA GLN A 134 22.50 0.10 -16.93
C GLN A 134 23.78 -0.66 -17.28
N LEU A 135 24.13 -1.62 -16.42
CA LEU A 135 25.30 -2.47 -16.63
C LEU A 135 25.18 -3.26 -17.94
N SER A 136 24.07 -3.96 -18.14
CA SER A 136 23.83 -4.72 -19.37
C SER A 136 23.87 -3.84 -20.60
N SER A 137 23.22 -2.67 -20.56
CA SER A 137 23.20 -1.73 -21.70
C SER A 137 24.59 -1.23 -22.07
N PHE A 138 25.44 -0.96 -21.06
CA PHE A 138 26.81 -0.52 -21.32
C PHE A 138 27.65 -1.64 -21.95
N VAL A 139 27.62 -2.84 -21.37
CA VAL A 139 28.35 -4.01 -21.89
C VAL A 139 27.89 -4.36 -23.30
N ASP A 140 26.57 -4.43 -23.54
CA ASP A 140 26.00 -4.70 -24.86
C ASP A 140 26.38 -3.62 -25.88
N GLY A 141 26.48 -2.34 -25.46
CA GLY A 141 26.94 -1.24 -26.29
C GLY A 141 28.38 -1.46 -26.76
N VAL A 142 29.31 -1.78 -25.87
CA VAL A 142 30.71 -2.07 -26.22
C VAL A 142 30.80 -3.27 -27.17
N LEU A 143 30.05 -4.37 -26.87
CA LEU A 143 30.01 -5.55 -27.73
C LEU A 143 29.52 -5.26 -29.15
N ARG A 144 28.51 -4.39 -29.29
CA ARG A 144 27.99 -3.98 -30.61
C ARG A 144 29.02 -3.26 -31.44
N PHE A 145 29.77 -2.31 -30.83
CA PHE A 145 30.83 -1.59 -31.56
C PHE A 145 32.01 -2.50 -31.88
N GLU A 146 32.38 -3.40 -30.99
CA GLU A 146 33.44 -4.38 -31.25
C GLU A 146 33.09 -5.33 -32.40
N ASN A 147 31.84 -5.86 -32.40
CA ASN A 147 31.32 -6.67 -33.50
C ASN A 147 31.22 -5.92 -34.82
N ALA A 148 31.11 -4.57 -34.78
CA ALA A 148 31.16 -3.73 -35.96
C ALA A 148 32.60 -3.45 -36.47
N GLY A 149 33.63 -4.05 -35.81
CA GLY A 149 35.02 -3.99 -36.23
C GLY A 149 35.84 -2.84 -35.63
N PHE A 150 35.35 -2.17 -34.61
CA PHE A 150 36.11 -1.17 -33.86
C PHE A 150 37.06 -1.86 -32.85
N SER A 151 38.19 -1.21 -32.55
CA SER A 151 39.04 -1.66 -31.46
C SER A 151 38.37 -1.51 -30.11
N MET A 152 38.78 -2.28 -29.07
CA MET A 152 38.18 -2.24 -27.73
C MET A 152 38.15 -0.81 -27.16
N ASP A 153 39.24 -0.06 -27.27
CA ASP A 153 39.32 1.33 -26.83
C ASP A 153 38.33 2.25 -27.56
N GLU A 154 38.20 2.08 -28.87
CA GLU A 154 37.24 2.83 -29.69
C GLU A 154 35.80 2.43 -29.36
N ALA A 155 35.54 1.15 -29.16
CA ALA A 155 34.24 0.62 -28.77
C ALA A 155 33.76 1.17 -27.40
N ILE A 156 34.64 1.17 -26.41
CA ILE A 156 34.41 1.76 -25.09
C ILE A 156 34.09 3.24 -25.21
N LYS A 157 34.95 4.00 -25.94
CA LYS A 157 34.77 5.45 -26.11
C LYS A 157 33.46 5.80 -26.82
N LYS A 158 33.12 5.09 -27.89
CA LYS A 158 31.86 5.29 -28.61
C LYS A 158 30.65 4.95 -27.76
N THR A 159 30.77 3.95 -26.90
CA THR A 159 29.71 3.60 -25.95
C THR A 159 29.57 4.65 -24.85
N GLU A 160 30.69 5.17 -24.30
CA GLU A 160 30.66 6.29 -23.35
C GLU A 160 29.98 7.52 -23.99
N GLU A 161 30.35 7.89 -25.22
CA GLU A 161 29.76 9.01 -25.97
C GLU A 161 28.27 8.79 -26.25
N ALA A 162 27.84 7.55 -26.57
CA ALA A 162 26.45 7.22 -26.84
C ALA A 162 25.59 7.26 -25.58
N VAL A 163 26.16 6.90 -24.44
CA VAL A 163 25.42 6.86 -23.14
C VAL A 163 25.38 8.24 -22.48
N ASP A 164 26.38 9.14 -22.78
CA ASP A 164 26.46 10.48 -22.20
C ASP A 164 25.56 11.50 -22.94
N THR A 165 24.99 11.12 -24.09
CA THR A 165 23.98 11.94 -24.77
C THR A 165 22.67 11.88 -23.99
N GLU A 166 22.34 12.96 -23.27
CA GLU A 166 21.07 13.15 -22.51
C GLU A 166 19.80 13.01 -23.38
N ASP A 167 19.92 12.79 -24.67
CA ASP A 167 18.84 12.75 -25.65
C ASP A 167 18.28 11.33 -25.91
N PHE A 168 18.79 10.29 -25.24
CA PHE A 168 18.34 8.93 -25.47
C PHE A 168 17.51 8.42 -24.31
N ILE A 169 16.35 8.59 -24.43
CA ILE A 169 15.10 7.91 -24.14
C ILE A 169 14.14 9.02 -23.71
N GLU A 170 13.58 9.72 -24.66
CA GLU A 170 12.18 10.02 -24.54
C GLU A 170 11.54 8.61 -24.52
N LEU A 171 11.44 8.04 -23.34
CA LEU A 171 10.51 6.97 -23.10
C LEU A 171 9.16 7.62 -23.41
N GLU A 172 8.78 7.58 -24.66
CA GLU A 172 7.36 7.52 -24.99
C GLU A 172 6.86 6.49 -23.99
N ALA A 173 6.16 6.96 -22.97
CA ALA A 173 5.57 6.06 -22.00
C ALA A 173 4.71 5.14 -22.84
N VAL A 174 5.33 4.04 -23.29
CA VAL A 174 4.58 2.92 -23.77
C VAL A 174 3.64 2.73 -22.61
N LYS A 175 2.35 2.94 -22.86
CA LYS A 175 1.27 2.60 -21.94
C LYS A 175 1.29 1.09 -21.73
N ASN A 176 2.44 0.58 -21.31
CA ASN A 176 2.57 -0.68 -20.65
C ASN A 176 2.00 -0.42 -19.26
N ASN A 177 0.82 -0.96 -19.03
CA ASN A 177 0.12 -0.95 -17.74
C ASN A 177 0.94 -1.54 -16.58
N ASN A 178 2.24 -1.69 -16.72
CA ASN A 178 3.20 -2.24 -15.77
C ASN A 178 4.32 -1.27 -15.35
N SER A 179 4.18 0.05 -15.58
CA SER A 179 5.06 0.99 -14.90
C SER A 179 4.65 1.02 -13.41
N ASN A 180 5.47 0.41 -12.55
CA ASN A 180 5.31 0.33 -11.09
C ASN A 180 5.41 1.70 -10.38
N THR A 181 5.11 2.80 -11.04
CA THR A 181 4.96 4.12 -10.41
C THR A 181 3.48 4.37 -10.15
N ASN A 182 3.04 3.89 -9.01
CA ASN A 182 1.70 4.16 -8.51
C ASN A 182 1.44 5.66 -8.44
N SER A 183 0.28 6.12 -8.93
CA SER A 183 -0.09 7.53 -8.86
C SER A 183 -0.20 7.99 -7.40
N LYS A 184 -0.07 9.32 -7.18
CA LYS A 184 -0.30 9.90 -5.84
C LYS A 184 -1.69 9.56 -5.33
N THR A 185 -2.69 9.52 -6.22
CA THR A 185 -4.05 9.12 -5.91
C THR A 185 -4.11 7.69 -5.40
N TYR A 186 -3.50 6.74 -6.11
CA TYR A 186 -3.42 5.35 -5.67
C TYR A 186 -2.76 5.23 -4.29
N SER A 187 -1.56 5.82 -4.13
CA SER A 187 -0.79 5.73 -2.88
C SER A 187 -1.55 6.33 -1.69
N LEU A 188 -2.26 7.44 -1.90
CA LEU A 188 -3.07 8.06 -0.87
C LEU A 188 -4.26 7.17 -0.47
N PHE A 189 -5.04 6.70 -1.46
CA PHE A 189 -6.24 5.91 -1.21
C PHE A 189 -5.92 4.51 -0.66
N LEU A 190 -4.73 3.96 -0.93
CA LEU A 190 -4.32 2.65 -0.43
C LEU A 190 -4.37 2.56 1.11
N PHE A 191 -3.97 3.62 1.83
CA PHE A 191 -3.89 3.62 3.29
C PHE A 191 -5.17 4.08 3.99
N LEU A 192 -6.13 4.67 3.26
CA LEU A 192 -7.37 5.19 3.85
C LEU A 192 -8.26 4.12 4.50
N PRO A 193 -8.35 2.86 4.04
CA PRO A 193 -9.10 1.82 4.74
C PRO A 193 -8.67 1.61 6.19
N TYR A 194 -7.37 1.57 6.44
CA TYR A 194 -6.84 1.48 7.79
C TYR A 194 -7.28 2.69 8.64
N ALA A 195 -7.17 3.90 8.08
CA ALA A 195 -7.58 5.11 8.76
C ALA A 195 -9.08 5.09 9.10
N ILE A 196 -9.94 4.74 8.14
CA ILE A 196 -11.39 4.64 8.33
C ILE A 196 -11.73 3.60 9.40
N MET A 197 -11.19 2.38 9.31
CA MET A 197 -11.45 1.35 10.32
C MET A 197 -11.03 1.82 11.71
N SER A 198 -9.82 2.38 11.83
CA SER A 198 -9.30 2.83 13.11
C SER A 198 -10.16 3.95 13.70
N ILE A 199 -10.50 4.98 12.93
CA ILE A 199 -11.31 6.11 13.41
C ILE A 199 -12.71 5.64 13.81
N ILE A 200 -13.40 4.90 12.93
CA ILE A 200 -14.77 4.47 13.17
C ILE A 200 -14.84 3.53 14.37
N LEU A 201 -13.99 2.52 14.43
CA LEU A 201 -14.02 1.54 15.52
C LEU A 201 -13.58 2.20 16.84
N TRP A 202 -12.51 2.98 16.87
CA TRP A 202 -12.07 3.68 18.07
C TRP A 202 -13.12 4.64 18.64
N CYS A 203 -13.81 5.37 17.77
CA CYS A 203 -14.77 6.40 18.18
C CYS A 203 -16.15 5.83 18.51
N LEU A 204 -16.64 4.92 17.68
CA LEU A 204 -18.04 4.49 17.77
C LEU A 204 -18.22 3.23 18.61
N LEU A 205 -17.22 2.33 18.68
CA LEU A 205 -17.32 1.11 19.47
C LEU A 205 -17.64 1.42 20.95
N PRO A 206 -16.88 2.30 21.67
CA PRO A 206 -17.21 2.64 23.04
C PRO A 206 -18.58 3.34 23.17
N ALA A 207 -18.96 4.17 22.19
CA ALA A 207 -20.23 4.87 22.20
C ALA A 207 -21.43 3.90 22.11
N VAL A 208 -21.38 2.94 21.18
CA VAL A 208 -22.43 1.92 21.04
C VAL A 208 -22.49 1.00 22.26
N LEU A 209 -21.32 0.55 22.76
CA LEU A 209 -21.25 -0.35 23.92
C LEU A 209 -21.79 0.28 25.20
N ARG A 210 -21.71 1.59 25.37
CA ARG A 210 -22.31 2.30 26.51
C ARG A 210 -23.82 2.10 26.61
N PHE A 211 -24.52 1.97 25.48
CA PHE A 211 -25.97 1.67 25.48
C PHE A 211 -26.29 0.22 25.86
N ASN A 212 -25.29 -0.66 25.83
CA ASN A 212 -25.42 -2.07 26.20
C ASN A 212 -25.01 -2.33 27.66
N VAL A 213 -24.46 -1.34 28.39
CA VAL A 213 -24.16 -1.45 29.81
C VAL A 213 -25.47 -1.60 30.60
N LYS A 214 -25.51 -2.49 31.60
CA LYS A 214 -26.72 -2.90 32.32
C LYS A 214 -27.57 -1.71 32.79
N ASP A 215 -26.97 -0.75 33.49
CA ASP A 215 -27.69 0.40 34.05
C ASP A 215 -28.36 1.28 32.97
N VAL A 216 -27.71 1.45 31.81
CA VAL A 216 -28.28 2.20 30.68
C VAL A 216 -29.30 1.34 29.95
N LYS A 217 -29.05 0.05 29.81
CA LYS A 217 -29.96 -0.89 29.16
C LYS A 217 -31.26 -0.95 29.93
N ASP A 218 -31.23 -1.19 31.25
CA ASP A 218 -32.40 -1.29 32.10
C ASP A 218 -33.27 -0.01 32.04
N ARG A 219 -32.63 1.16 32.08
CA ARG A 219 -33.37 2.44 31.94
C ARG A 219 -33.99 2.63 30.55
N THR A 220 -33.35 2.09 29.50
CA THR A 220 -33.89 2.21 28.15
C THR A 220 -34.91 1.12 27.83
N ASP A 221 -34.90 0.00 28.52
CA ASP A 221 -35.88 -1.09 28.35
C ASP A 221 -37.24 -0.77 28.99
N VAL A 222 -37.27 0.12 30.01
CA VAL A 222 -38.50 0.72 30.56
C VAL A 222 -39.12 1.76 29.61
N SER A 223 -38.38 2.22 28.58
CA SER A 223 -38.90 3.17 27.60
C SER A 223 -39.90 2.53 26.63
N PRO A 224 -40.95 3.27 26.16
CA PRO A 224 -41.93 2.74 25.21
C PRO A 224 -41.35 2.43 23.80
N LEU A 225 -40.03 2.57 23.62
CA LEU A 225 -39.34 2.27 22.37
C LEU A 225 -39.08 0.76 22.24
N SER A 226 -39.59 0.14 21.18
CA SER A 226 -39.27 -1.27 20.89
C SER A 226 -37.74 -1.45 20.70
N SER A 227 -37.24 -2.61 21.14
CA SER A 227 -35.82 -2.96 21.03
C SER A 227 -35.28 -2.82 19.58
N THR A 228 -36.12 -3.12 18.60
CA THR A 228 -35.78 -2.96 17.16
C THR A 228 -35.61 -1.50 16.78
N ARG A 229 -36.50 -0.60 17.21
CA ARG A 229 -36.36 0.84 16.93
C ARG A 229 -35.15 1.45 17.60
N LYS A 230 -34.82 1.00 18.82
CA LYS A 230 -33.61 1.41 19.54
C LYS A 230 -32.34 1.05 18.78
N ARG A 231 -32.24 -0.22 18.32
CA ARG A 231 -31.10 -0.70 17.53
C ARG A 231 -30.97 0.01 16.19
N LEU A 232 -32.08 0.19 15.48
CA LEU A 232 -32.10 0.93 14.21
C LEU A 232 -31.66 2.38 14.40
N SER A 233 -32.04 3.01 15.51
CA SER A 233 -31.63 4.38 15.85
C SER A 233 -30.12 4.45 16.17
N LEU A 234 -29.56 3.46 16.89
CA LEU A 234 -28.11 3.38 17.14
C LEU A 234 -27.33 3.13 15.85
N PHE A 235 -27.83 2.23 15.01
CA PHE A 235 -27.25 2.00 13.69
C PHE A 235 -27.26 3.27 12.83
N GLY A 236 -28.40 3.93 12.69
CA GLY A 236 -28.50 5.17 11.94
C GLY A 236 -27.61 6.28 12.50
N SER A 237 -27.41 6.32 13.83
CA SER A 237 -26.51 7.27 14.47
C SER A 237 -25.03 6.99 14.14
N SER A 238 -24.63 5.73 14.20
CA SER A 238 -23.25 5.33 13.85
C SER A 238 -22.99 5.49 12.36
N ALA A 239 -23.94 5.14 11.50
CA ALA A 239 -23.83 5.36 10.06
C ALA A 239 -23.69 6.86 9.71
N PHE A 240 -24.44 7.73 10.39
CA PHE A 240 -24.34 9.17 10.22
C PHE A 240 -22.95 9.70 10.59
N VAL A 241 -22.40 9.28 11.73
CA VAL A 241 -21.03 9.68 12.13
C VAL A 241 -19.98 9.10 11.19
N SER A 242 -20.13 7.85 10.77
CA SER A 242 -19.22 7.25 9.77
C SER A 242 -19.23 8.02 8.45
N LEU A 243 -20.40 8.48 8.01
CA LEU A 243 -20.53 9.30 6.82
C LEU A 243 -19.86 10.68 7.00
N LEU A 244 -19.94 11.28 8.19
CA LEU A 244 -19.21 12.53 8.46
C LEU A 244 -17.68 12.32 8.42
N VAL A 245 -17.18 11.21 8.94
CA VAL A 245 -15.75 10.83 8.84
C VAL A 245 -15.36 10.68 7.37
N TYR A 246 -16.16 9.94 6.60
CA TYR A 246 -15.97 9.77 5.16
C TYR A 246 -15.92 11.12 4.42
N ILE A 247 -16.88 12.01 4.66
CA ILE A 247 -16.90 13.36 4.04
C ILE A 247 -15.64 14.15 4.42
N GLY A 248 -15.21 14.08 5.68
CA GLY A 248 -13.96 14.71 6.12
C GLY A 248 -12.73 14.20 5.35
N ILE A 249 -12.67 12.89 5.10
CA ILE A 249 -11.58 12.27 4.31
C ILE A 249 -11.69 12.68 2.84
N VAL A 250 -12.88 12.71 2.25
CA VAL A 250 -13.08 13.16 0.87
C VAL A 250 -12.62 14.62 0.70
N ILE A 251 -12.96 15.49 1.63
CA ILE A 251 -12.48 16.89 1.62
C ILE A 251 -10.94 16.92 1.73
N PHE A 252 -10.38 16.11 2.64
CA PHE A 252 -8.92 16.02 2.81
C PHE A 252 -8.24 15.56 1.52
N THR A 253 -8.72 14.48 0.87
CA THR A 253 -8.15 14.01 -0.39
C THR A 253 -8.25 15.04 -1.50
N GLY A 254 -9.37 15.77 -1.57
CA GLY A 254 -9.57 16.87 -2.51
C GLY A 254 -8.56 18.02 -2.30
N VAL A 255 -8.34 18.43 -1.05
CA VAL A 255 -7.35 19.47 -0.72
C VAL A 255 -5.93 19.03 -1.02
N PHE A 256 -5.60 17.74 -0.74
CA PHE A 256 -4.25 17.19 -0.93
C PHE A 256 -3.90 16.98 -2.40
N LEU A 257 -4.83 16.45 -3.19
CA LEU A 257 -4.62 16.07 -4.58
C LEU A 257 -4.92 17.17 -5.61
N LYS A 258 -5.16 18.37 -5.21
CA LYS A 258 -5.50 19.61 -5.98
C LYS A 258 -5.68 19.50 -7.52
N GLY A 259 -4.79 18.78 -8.23
CA GLY A 259 -4.82 18.61 -9.69
C GLY A 259 -5.63 17.40 -10.19
N ASP A 260 -5.84 16.40 -9.34
CA ASP A 260 -6.48 15.13 -9.72
C ASP A 260 -7.96 15.06 -9.33
N ILE A 261 -8.50 16.16 -8.77
CA ILE A 261 -9.91 16.26 -8.38
C ILE A 261 -10.78 16.10 -9.63
N LEU A 262 -11.84 15.29 -9.50
CA LEU A 262 -12.82 14.98 -10.56
C LEU A 262 -12.29 14.13 -11.71
N THR A 263 -11.06 13.62 -11.61
CA THR A 263 -10.61 12.56 -12.53
C THR A 263 -11.45 11.29 -12.32
N GLU A 264 -11.56 10.46 -13.35
CA GLU A 264 -12.28 9.18 -13.24
C GLU A 264 -11.68 8.31 -12.12
N LYS A 265 -10.35 8.25 -12.01
CA LYS A 265 -9.64 7.52 -10.96
C LYS A 265 -10.02 8.00 -9.56
N TRP A 266 -10.05 9.31 -9.34
CA TRP A 266 -10.41 9.88 -8.04
C TRP A 266 -11.88 9.58 -7.69
N ASN A 267 -12.81 9.74 -8.65
CA ASN A 267 -14.23 9.47 -8.45
C ASN A 267 -14.49 8.00 -8.11
N LEU A 268 -13.85 7.07 -8.81
CA LEU A 268 -13.96 5.63 -8.54
C LEU A 268 -13.32 5.24 -7.20
N SER A 269 -12.21 5.87 -6.84
CA SER A 269 -11.55 5.65 -5.54
C SER A 269 -12.41 6.15 -4.37
N ILE A 270 -13.10 7.29 -4.52
CA ILE A 270 -14.08 7.79 -3.53
C ILE A 270 -15.25 6.82 -3.39
N LEU A 271 -15.75 6.28 -4.50
CA LEU A 271 -16.83 5.30 -4.46
C LEU A 271 -16.40 4.02 -3.74
N ASN A 272 -15.20 3.51 -4.04
CA ASN A 272 -14.59 2.39 -3.34
C ASN A 272 -14.51 2.63 -1.82
N LEU A 273 -14.02 3.80 -1.43
CA LEU A 273 -13.91 4.22 -0.04
C LEU A 273 -15.26 4.36 0.66
N LEU A 274 -16.32 4.78 -0.05
CA LEU A 274 -17.68 4.83 0.48
C LEU A 274 -18.20 3.44 0.80
N ILE A 275 -18.03 2.48 -0.11
CA ILE A 275 -18.41 1.07 0.10
C ILE A 275 -17.68 0.55 1.33
N PHE A 276 -16.38 0.77 1.43
CA PHE A 276 -15.56 0.34 2.57
C PHE A 276 -16.01 0.96 3.90
N THR A 277 -16.41 2.22 3.89
CA THR A 277 -16.95 2.91 5.07
C THR A 277 -18.23 2.25 5.57
N LEU A 278 -19.11 1.85 4.66
CA LEU A 278 -20.35 1.13 4.99
C LEU A 278 -20.05 -0.27 5.52
N VAL A 279 -19.08 -0.96 4.94
CA VAL A 279 -18.60 -2.27 5.42
C VAL A 279 -18.05 -2.17 6.85
N THR A 280 -17.26 -1.14 7.13
CA THR A 280 -16.74 -0.88 8.50
C THR A 280 -17.89 -0.64 9.49
N GLY A 281 -18.96 0.05 9.07
CA GLY A 281 -20.19 0.18 9.86
C GLY A 281 -20.83 -1.17 10.16
N GLY A 282 -20.87 -2.09 9.21
CA GLY A 282 -21.33 -3.47 9.41
C GLY A 282 -20.46 -4.24 10.42
N MET A 283 -19.15 -4.12 10.33
CA MET A 283 -18.19 -4.71 11.27
C MET A 283 -18.42 -4.18 12.70
N LEU A 284 -18.64 -2.89 12.87
CA LEU A 284 -18.97 -2.30 14.17
C LEU A 284 -20.20 -2.95 14.79
N ILE A 285 -21.26 -3.21 14.01
CA ILE A 285 -22.47 -3.86 14.48
C ILE A 285 -22.19 -5.30 14.92
N LEU A 286 -21.44 -6.05 14.14
CA LEU A 286 -21.03 -7.41 14.49
C LEU A 286 -20.25 -7.42 15.82
N ILE A 287 -19.24 -6.59 15.96
CA ILE A 287 -18.41 -6.51 17.19
C ILE A 287 -19.26 -6.15 18.39
N THR A 288 -20.19 -5.20 18.27
CA THR A 288 -21.05 -4.74 19.37
C THR A 288 -22.17 -5.71 19.73
N SER A 289 -22.40 -6.74 18.93
CA SER A 289 -23.37 -7.80 19.22
C SER A 289 -22.87 -8.85 20.22
N PHE A 290 -21.56 -8.92 20.46
CA PHE A 290 -20.95 -9.78 21.47
C PHE A 290 -21.09 -9.21 22.91
N PRO A 291 -20.86 -10.04 23.96
CA PRO A 291 -21.03 -9.61 25.35
C PRO A 291 -20.24 -8.34 25.68
N THR A 292 -20.94 -7.30 26.14
CA THR A 292 -20.40 -5.95 26.35
C THR A 292 -19.20 -5.89 27.28
N THR A 293 -19.21 -6.69 28.36
CA THR A 293 -18.13 -6.69 29.36
C THR A 293 -16.79 -7.16 28.78
N GLY A 294 -16.81 -8.19 27.93
CA GLY A 294 -15.62 -8.70 27.25
C GLY A 294 -15.09 -7.69 26.22
N VAL A 295 -15.99 -7.17 25.38
CA VAL A 295 -15.63 -6.22 24.32
C VAL A 295 -15.11 -4.90 24.90
N LEU A 296 -15.69 -4.37 26.00
CA LEU A 296 -15.22 -3.15 26.64
C LEU A 296 -13.81 -3.31 27.24
N LYS A 297 -13.51 -4.46 27.87
CA LYS A 297 -12.17 -4.72 28.42
C LYS A 297 -11.11 -4.90 27.34
N GLY A 298 -11.49 -5.52 26.21
CA GLY A 298 -10.59 -5.81 25.11
C GLY A 298 -10.72 -4.86 23.91
N LYS A 299 -11.41 -3.72 24.03
CA LYS A 299 -11.71 -2.83 22.90
C LYS A 299 -10.48 -2.42 22.09
N ASP A 300 -9.41 -2.06 22.76
CA ASP A 300 -8.17 -1.58 22.13
C ASP A 300 -7.49 -2.70 21.34
N ILE A 301 -7.48 -3.90 21.91
CA ILE A 301 -6.96 -5.10 21.26
C ILE A 301 -7.83 -5.45 20.01
N ILE A 302 -9.16 -5.44 20.17
CA ILE A 302 -10.09 -5.74 19.07
C ILE A 302 -9.92 -4.74 17.94
N VAL A 303 -9.88 -3.44 18.24
CA VAL A 303 -9.70 -2.39 17.22
C VAL A 303 -8.37 -2.58 16.50
N ASN A 304 -7.27 -2.81 17.22
CA ASN A 304 -5.97 -3.00 16.61
C ASN A 304 -5.90 -4.30 15.79
N ILE A 305 -6.41 -5.42 16.28
CA ILE A 305 -6.44 -6.67 15.50
C ILE A 305 -7.25 -6.50 14.23
N VAL A 306 -8.40 -5.85 14.29
CA VAL A 306 -9.24 -5.66 13.12
C VAL A 306 -8.61 -4.65 12.16
N SER A 307 -8.18 -3.48 12.61
CA SER A 307 -7.67 -2.46 11.71
C SER A 307 -6.28 -2.80 11.15
N LEU A 308 -5.32 -3.20 12.00
CA LEU A 308 -3.98 -3.58 11.56
C LEU A 308 -3.98 -4.95 10.87
N GLY A 309 -4.58 -5.97 11.50
CA GLY A 309 -4.57 -7.32 10.98
C GLY A 309 -5.22 -7.42 9.59
N PHE A 310 -6.39 -6.79 9.41
CA PHE A 310 -7.04 -6.77 8.09
C PHE A 310 -6.25 -5.97 7.07
N SER A 311 -5.57 -4.89 7.48
CA SER A 311 -4.74 -4.08 6.59
C SER A 311 -3.47 -4.82 6.15
N PHE A 312 -2.84 -5.60 7.02
CA PHE A 312 -1.69 -6.43 6.65
C PHE A 312 -2.11 -7.58 5.73
N LEU A 313 -3.14 -8.34 6.11
CA LEU A 313 -3.58 -9.51 5.35
C LEU A 313 -4.30 -9.15 4.04
N GLY A 314 -4.85 -7.96 3.96
CA GLY A 314 -5.62 -7.46 2.82
C GLY A 314 -4.83 -6.66 1.79
N GLY A 315 -3.50 -6.57 1.91
CA GLY A 315 -2.69 -5.91 0.88
C GLY A 315 -2.57 -4.38 1.03
N ILE A 316 -2.99 -3.81 2.17
CA ILE A 316 -2.92 -2.35 2.39
C ILE A 316 -1.49 -1.92 2.76
N PHE A 317 -0.81 -2.64 3.66
CA PHE A 317 0.54 -2.33 4.12
C PHE A 317 1.62 -3.12 3.38
N VAL A 318 1.28 -4.30 2.90
CA VAL A 318 2.19 -5.17 2.16
C VAL A 318 1.55 -5.47 0.81
N PRO A 319 2.20 -5.18 -0.32
CA PRO A 319 1.66 -5.47 -1.64
C PRO A 319 1.22 -6.94 -1.76
N LEU A 320 0.08 -7.17 -2.40
CA LEU A 320 -0.49 -8.52 -2.54
C LEU A 320 0.47 -9.48 -3.26
N GLU A 321 1.32 -8.97 -4.13
CA GLU A 321 2.31 -9.75 -4.91
C GLU A 321 3.37 -10.38 -4.01
N VAL A 322 3.75 -9.69 -2.94
CA VAL A 322 4.78 -10.14 -1.97
C VAL A 322 4.22 -11.14 -0.96
N LEU A 323 2.90 -11.16 -0.77
CA LEU A 323 2.25 -12.07 0.17
C LEU A 323 2.26 -13.50 -0.39
N GLY A 324 2.67 -14.47 0.43
CA GLY A 324 2.60 -15.89 0.06
C GLY A 324 1.15 -16.37 -0.16
N ASP A 325 0.97 -17.44 -0.94
CA ASP A 325 -0.36 -17.93 -1.36
C ASP A 325 -1.29 -18.29 -0.20
N GLY A 326 -0.74 -18.79 0.91
CA GLY A 326 -1.50 -19.07 2.12
C GLY A 326 -2.12 -17.82 2.73
N VAL A 327 -1.34 -16.72 2.80
CA VAL A 327 -1.81 -15.42 3.32
C VAL A 327 -2.83 -14.81 2.38
N LYS A 328 -2.59 -14.85 1.06
CA LYS A 328 -3.57 -14.41 0.05
C LYS A 328 -4.90 -15.14 0.15
N SER A 329 -4.86 -16.44 0.43
CA SER A 329 -6.07 -17.24 0.59
C SER A 329 -6.93 -16.78 1.78
N VAL A 330 -6.29 -16.41 2.90
CA VAL A 330 -6.97 -15.81 4.05
C VAL A 330 -7.43 -14.39 3.73
N GLY A 331 -6.59 -13.60 3.07
CA GLY A 331 -6.89 -12.23 2.67
C GLY A 331 -8.17 -12.10 1.85
N ARG A 332 -8.45 -13.06 0.95
CA ARG A 332 -9.66 -13.09 0.11
C ARG A 332 -10.98 -13.07 0.90
N PHE A 333 -10.97 -13.46 2.16
CA PHE A 333 -12.13 -13.37 3.05
C PHE A 333 -12.26 -12.01 3.74
N LEU A 334 -11.32 -11.08 3.52
CA LEU A 334 -11.30 -9.78 4.17
C LEU A 334 -11.74 -8.66 3.20
N PRO A 335 -12.45 -7.64 3.68
CA PRO A 335 -12.91 -6.54 2.83
C PRO A 335 -11.74 -5.68 2.32
N THR A 336 -10.66 -5.59 3.09
CA THR A 336 -9.44 -4.86 2.73
C THR A 336 -8.76 -5.42 1.48
N TYR A 337 -8.80 -6.74 1.27
CA TYR A 337 -8.30 -7.38 0.06
C TYR A 337 -9.05 -6.91 -1.20
N TRP A 338 -10.39 -6.91 -1.14
CA TRP A 338 -11.22 -6.51 -2.27
C TRP A 338 -11.14 -5.01 -2.53
N TYR A 339 -10.95 -4.22 -1.48
CA TYR A 339 -10.66 -2.80 -1.61
C TYR A 339 -9.33 -2.56 -2.35
N ALA A 340 -8.25 -3.25 -1.96
CA ALA A 340 -6.94 -3.14 -2.62
C ALA A 340 -7.01 -3.57 -4.09
N ILE A 341 -7.63 -4.72 -4.39
CA ILE A 341 -7.86 -5.18 -5.78
C ILE A 341 -8.66 -4.16 -6.61
N SER A 342 -9.68 -3.55 -6.00
CA SER A 342 -10.46 -2.50 -6.69
C SER A 342 -9.59 -1.29 -7.01
N LEU A 343 -8.75 -0.89 -6.07
CA LEU A 343 -7.86 0.26 -6.24
C LEU A 343 -6.78 0.01 -7.31
N GLU A 344 -6.19 -1.20 -7.36
CA GLU A 344 -5.27 -1.60 -8.42
C GLU A 344 -5.93 -1.57 -9.80
N LYS A 345 -7.17 -2.07 -9.91
CA LYS A 345 -7.94 -2.00 -11.16
C LYS A 345 -8.24 -0.56 -11.58
N ILE A 346 -8.58 0.32 -10.62
CA ILE A 346 -8.80 1.74 -10.87
C ILE A 346 -7.50 2.38 -11.39
N GLU A 347 -6.36 2.05 -10.78
CA GLU A 347 -5.06 2.56 -11.21
C GLU A 347 -4.71 2.10 -12.64
N SER A 348 -5.04 0.86 -12.98
CA SER A 348 -4.89 0.31 -14.33
C SER A 348 -5.89 0.86 -15.36
N GLY A 349 -6.78 1.78 -14.97
CA GLY A 349 -7.76 2.40 -15.88
C GLY A 349 -8.96 1.51 -16.22
N VAL A 350 -9.28 0.53 -15.37
CA VAL A 350 -10.44 -0.33 -15.55
C VAL A 350 -11.71 0.48 -15.26
N SER A 351 -12.69 0.43 -16.18
CA SER A 351 -13.96 1.12 -16.03
C SER A 351 -14.84 0.55 -14.92
N LEU A 352 -15.88 1.29 -14.52
CA LEU A 352 -16.81 0.90 -13.44
C LEU A 352 -17.37 -0.52 -13.61
N ASN A 353 -17.68 -0.95 -14.85
CA ASN A 353 -18.20 -2.29 -15.08
C ASN A 353 -17.23 -3.41 -14.69
N GLY A 354 -15.93 -3.20 -14.87
CA GLY A 354 -14.89 -4.16 -14.46
C GLY A 354 -14.64 -4.19 -12.94
N LEU A 355 -15.13 -3.18 -12.21
CA LEU A 355 -15.01 -3.06 -10.76
C LEU A 355 -16.18 -3.69 -10.01
N LEU A 356 -17.34 -3.91 -10.67
CA LEU A 356 -18.57 -4.40 -10.01
C LEU A 356 -18.35 -5.69 -9.24
N GLY A 357 -17.50 -6.59 -9.73
CA GLY A 357 -17.20 -7.85 -9.06
C GLY A 357 -16.47 -7.64 -7.72
N SER A 358 -15.44 -6.79 -7.69
CA SER A 358 -14.66 -6.51 -6.48
C SER A 358 -15.46 -5.65 -5.49
N PHE A 359 -16.19 -4.65 -5.95
CA PHE A 359 -17.13 -3.86 -5.13
C PHE A 359 -18.24 -4.73 -4.54
N GLY A 360 -18.76 -5.69 -5.33
CA GLY A 360 -19.77 -6.64 -4.87
C GLY A 360 -19.27 -7.54 -3.75
N MET A 361 -18.05 -8.08 -3.87
CA MET A 361 -17.43 -8.91 -2.83
C MET A 361 -17.17 -8.11 -1.54
N GLU A 362 -16.72 -6.88 -1.66
CA GLU A 362 -16.52 -5.97 -0.53
C GLU A 362 -17.85 -5.67 0.18
N ALA A 363 -18.88 -5.29 -0.57
CA ALA A 363 -20.22 -5.03 -0.04
C ALA A 363 -20.85 -6.28 0.59
N LEU A 364 -20.65 -7.46 0.01
CA LEU A 364 -21.14 -8.73 0.52
C LEU A 364 -20.58 -9.04 1.91
N PHE A 365 -19.31 -8.74 2.14
CA PHE A 365 -18.72 -8.85 3.49
C PHE A 365 -19.45 -7.93 4.49
N GLY A 366 -19.76 -6.70 4.12
CA GLY A 366 -20.54 -5.78 4.95
C GLY A 366 -21.93 -6.30 5.28
N VAL A 367 -22.63 -6.83 4.28
CA VAL A 367 -23.96 -7.46 4.46
C VAL A 367 -23.86 -8.68 5.37
N PHE A 368 -22.84 -9.51 5.19
CA PHE A 368 -22.57 -10.65 6.07
C PHE A 368 -22.38 -10.21 7.53
N CYS A 369 -21.54 -9.19 7.77
CA CYS A 369 -21.32 -8.65 9.12
C CYS A 369 -22.62 -8.11 9.74
N LEU A 370 -23.45 -7.41 8.96
CA LEU A 370 -24.75 -6.92 9.41
C LEU A 370 -25.68 -8.07 9.78
N ALA A 371 -25.82 -9.06 8.91
CA ALA A 371 -26.70 -10.21 9.13
C ALA A 371 -26.26 -11.04 10.34
N ALA A 372 -24.96 -11.33 10.44
CA ALA A 372 -24.37 -12.06 11.57
C ALA A 372 -24.54 -11.29 12.89
N GLY A 373 -24.28 -9.98 12.89
CA GLY A 373 -24.47 -9.14 14.07
C GLY A 373 -25.93 -9.09 14.55
N LEU A 374 -26.89 -9.02 13.63
CA LEU A 374 -28.30 -9.08 13.95
C LEU A 374 -28.72 -10.46 14.49
N ALA A 375 -28.19 -11.54 13.93
CA ALA A 375 -28.46 -12.92 14.38
C ALA A 375 -27.92 -13.15 15.79
N VAL A 376 -26.65 -12.85 16.06
CA VAL A 376 -26.05 -12.99 17.41
C VAL A 376 -26.80 -12.15 18.43
N SER A 377 -27.21 -10.96 18.09
CA SER A 377 -27.97 -10.08 18.94
C SER A 377 -29.36 -10.62 19.30
N ARG A 378 -30.04 -11.38 18.42
CA ARG A 378 -31.30 -12.04 18.70
C ARG A 378 -31.13 -13.26 19.64
N LEU A 379 -30.08 -14.04 19.41
CA LEU A 379 -29.78 -15.21 20.26
C LEU A 379 -29.49 -14.80 21.70
N SER A 380 -28.75 -13.71 21.91
CA SER A 380 -28.43 -13.21 23.25
C SER A 380 -29.64 -12.70 24.06
N VAL A 381 -30.74 -12.35 23.41
CA VAL A 381 -32.00 -11.97 24.06
C VAL A 381 -32.76 -13.21 24.51
N ASN A 382 -32.88 -14.23 23.64
CA ASN A 382 -33.64 -15.45 23.93
C ASN A 382 -33.03 -16.33 25.04
N VAL A 383 -31.71 -16.23 25.29
CA VAL A 383 -31.03 -16.94 26.38
C VAL A 383 -31.27 -16.29 27.75
N LYS A 384 -31.62 -15.00 27.81
CA LYS A 384 -31.94 -14.30 29.06
C LYS A 384 -33.39 -14.41 29.49
N ASP A 385 -34.28 -14.79 28.58
CA ASP A 385 -35.73 -14.97 28.86
C ASP A 385 -36.08 -16.44 29.21
N ARG A 386 -35.08 -17.33 29.31
CA ARG A 386 -35.15 -18.68 29.87
C ARG A 386 -34.40 -18.73 31.20
#